data_ca94ead32efc2e0953ef50b7e41ef9d1
#
_entry.id   ca94ead32efc2e0953ef50b7e41ef9d1
#
_cell.length_a   1.000
_cell.length_b   1.000
_cell.length_c   1.000
_cell.angle_alpha   90.00
_cell.angle_beta   90.00
_cell.angle_gamma   90.00
#
_symmetry.space_group_name_H-M   'P 1'
#
loop_
_entity.id
_entity.type
_entity.pdbx_description
1 polymer ?
#
loop_
_entity_poly.entity_id
_entity_poly.type
_entity_poly.pdbx_seq_one_letter_code
_entity_poly.pdbx_strand_id
1 'polypeptide(L)'
;IKEGIIVDEEMATMLLNYFLKKIIPEGIFMPRIKAIVSICESSSGSDRRAVEKCCIKAGIKEVTLVESGLSLLAYTNSIGGLFVDIGGGKTEISAVTNHGIATGCSVNIAGDAFNNAIIDSLYMNYGVKVGEFTIENLKKSALSFYVNDEGSYAVSGGSADGSPRSLYVTAEQMRDAVIPLVDDIIEVIMSVLNQTPPELSAEILRKGIFVSGGSLHIPGLIEYLEQALELPVTPLKDVENAIAIGGARFFEERDLLSDMLGVKLY
;
A
#
# COMPACT_ATOMS: atom_id res chain seq x y z
N ILE A 1 -8.63 -10.93 -2.41
CA ILE A 1 -7.95 -9.79 -3.06
C ILE A 1 -6.47 -10.17 -3.19
N LYS A 2 -5.89 -9.97 -4.35
CA LYS A 2 -4.47 -10.18 -4.60
C LYS A 2 -3.94 -9.00 -5.42
N GLU A 3 -2.82 -8.41 -5.01
CA GLU A 3 -2.19 -7.27 -5.69
C GLU A 3 -3.17 -6.12 -6.00
N GLY A 4 -4.09 -5.83 -5.04
CA GLY A 4 -5.11 -4.79 -5.18
C GLY A 4 -6.29 -5.14 -6.10
N ILE A 5 -6.37 -6.37 -6.64
CA ILE A 5 -7.42 -6.82 -7.56
C ILE A 5 -8.31 -7.85 -6.86
N ILE A 6 -9.62 -7.79 -7.12
CA ILE A 6 -10.57 -8.80 -6.65
C ILE A 6 -10.47 -10.03 -7.57
N VAL A 7 -9.84 -11.10 -7.08
CA VAL A 7 -9.72 -12.37 -7.81
C VAL A 7 -10.90 -13.32 -7.56
N ASP A 8 -11.62 -13.11 -6.45
CA ASP A 8 -12.81 -13.88 -6.05
C ASP A 8 -13.86 -12.91 -5.52
N GLU A 9 -14.87 -12.62 -6.35
CA GLU A 9 -15.96 -11.69 -6.02
C GLU A 9 -16.84 -12.21 -4.88
N GLU A 10 -17.05 -13.51 -4.77
CA GLU A 10 -17.91 -14.09 -3.74
C GLU A 10 -17.25 -13.95 -2.38
N MET A 11 -16.00 -14.36 -2.28
CA MET A 11 -15.21 -14.24 -1.05
C MET A 11 -15.03 -12.75 -0.64
N ALA A 12 -14.75 -11.85 -1.59
CA ALA A 12 -14.65 -10.42 -1.32
C ALA A 12 -15.97 -9.83 -0.80
N THR A 13 -17.10 -10.24 -1.39
CA THR A 13 -18.43 -9.83 -0.94
C THR A 13 -18.74 -10.36 0.47
N MET A 14 -18.39 -11.61 0.78
CA MET A 14 -18.57 -12.20 2.11
C MET A 14 -17.75 -11.45 3.17
N LEU A 15 -16.51 -11.15 2.86
CA LEU A 15 -15.61 -10.40 3.75
C LEU A 15 -16.16 -8.99 4.03
N LEU A 16 -16.60 -8.29 3.00
CA LEU A 16 -17.19 -6.97 3.13
C LEU A 16 -18.48 -7.00 3.97
N ASN A 17 -19.36 -7.98 3.74
CA ASN A 17 -20.55 -8.22 4.55
C ASN A 17 -20.20 -8.46 6.02
N TYR A 18 -19.16 -9.24 6.28
CA TYR A 18 -18.71 -9.51 7.64
C TYR A 18 -18.28 -8.22 8.37
N PHE A 19 -17.52 -7.35 7.72
CA PHE A 19 -17.13 -6.07 8.31
C PHE A 19 -18.30 -5.10 8.47
N LEU A 20 -19.19 -5.01 7.48
CA LEU A 20 -20.37 -4.17 7.56
C LEU A 20 -21.28 -4.56 8.75
N LYS A 21 -21.48 -5.86 8.99
CA LYS A 21 -22.24 -6.35 10.15
C LYS A 21 -21.61 -6.00 11.51
N LYS A 22 -20.29 -5.81 11.56
CA LYS A 22 -19.61 -5.38 12.78
C LYS A 22 -19.76 -3.88 13.07
N ILE A 23 -19.91 -3.09 12.02
CA ILE A 23 -19.91 -1.62 12.10
C ILE A 23 -21.36 -1.10 12.23
N ILE A 24 -22.31 -1.76 11.54
CA ILE A 24 -23.70 -1.32 11.49
C ILE A 24 -24.46 -1.92 12.67
N PRO A 25 -25.11 -1.11 13.50
CA PRO A 25 -25.93 -1.61 14.59
C PRO A 25 -27.07 -2.49 14.06
N GLU A 26 -27.36 -3.59 14.73
CA GLU A 26 -28.53 -4.40 14.47
C GLU A 26 -29.81 -3.59 14.83
N GLY A 27 -30.74 -3.45 13.89
CA GLY A 27 -31.95 -2.68 14.07
C GLY A 27 -33.04 -3.08 13.08
N ILE A 28 -34.29 -2.63 13.38
CA ILE A 28 -35.47 -2.91 12.55
C ILE A 28 -35.36 -2.22 11.17
N PHE A 29 -34.62 -1.12 11.09
CA PHE A 29 -34.39 -0.37 9.86
C PHE A 29 -32.91 -0.46 9.47
N MET A 30 -32.66 -1.01 8.29
CA MET A 30 -31.33 -1.00 7.68
C MET A 30 -31.02 0.43 7.20
N PRO A 31 -29.94 1.06 7.65
CA PRO A 31 -29.57 2.38 7.15
C PRO A 31 -29.18 2.32 5.66
N ARG A 32 -29.37 3.43 4.95
CA ARG A 32 -28.85 3.56 3.58
C ARG A 32 -27.36 3.79 3.65
N ILE A 33 -26.58 2.74 3.34
CA ILE A 33 -25.13 2.77 3.43
C ILE A 33 -24.59 3.45 2.17
N LYS A 34 -23.70 4.42 2.37
CA LYS A 34 -22.87 5.03 1.33
C LYS A 34 -21.41 4.69 1.62
N ALA A 35 -20.63 4.41 0.59
CA ALA A 35 -19.22 4.13 0.72
C ALA A 35 -18.39 4.93 -0.29
N ILE A 36 -17.26 5.43 0.17
CA ILE A 36 -16.13 5.84 -0.66
C ILE A 36 -15.12 4.70 -0.60
N VAL A 37 -14.70 4.22 -1.75
CA VAL A 37 -13.78 3.10 -1.87
C VAL A 37 -12.55 3.57 -2.63
N SER A 38 -11.42 3.56 -1.96
CA SER A 38 -10.15 3.87 -2.60
C SER A 38 -9.70 2.71 -3.47
N ILE A 39 -9.28 3.03 -4.68
CA ILE A 39 -8.81 2.11 -5.70
C ILE A 39 -7.46 2.55 -6.22
N CYS A 40 -6.70 1.61 -6.77
CA CYS A 40 -5.46 1.94 -7.44
C CYS A 40 -5.72 2.74 -8.71
N GLU A 41 -4.89 3.73 -9.01
CA GLU A 41 -4.97 4.50 -10.25
C GLU A 41 -4.90 3.61 -11.49
N SER A 42 -4.04 2.59 -11.47
CA SER A 42 -3.89 1.62 -12.56
C SER A 42 -5.04 0.61 -12.69
N SER A 43 -6.09 0.71 -11.84
CA SER A 43 -7.23 -0.20 -11.90
C SER A 43 -7.96 -0.09 -13.22
N SER A 44 -8.09 -1.23 -13.92
CA SER A 44 -8.84 -1.31 -15.17
C SER A 44 -10.34 -1.07 -14.96
N GLY A 45 -11.06 -0.77 -16.04
CA GLY A 45 -12.53 -0.64 -15.97
C GLY A 45 -13.23 -1.93 -15.50
N SER A 46 -12.63 -3.11 -15.69
CA SER A 46 -13.12 -4.38 -15.15
C SER A 46 -12.95 -4.46 -13.64
N ASP A 47 -11.78 -4.03 -13.12
CA ASP A 47 -11.47 -4.05 -11.69
C ASP A 47 -12.39 -3.09 -10.93
N ARG A 48 -12.57 -1.88 -11.45
CA ARG A 48 -13.50 -0.88 -10.92
C ARG A 48 -14.93 -1.44 -10.81
N ARG A 49 -15.44 -2.09 -11.88
CA ARG A 49 -16.75 -2.73 -11.86
C ARG A 49 -16.84 -3.91 -10.89
N ALA A 50 -15.77 -4.69 -10.72
CA ALA A 50 -15.74 -5.78 -9.74
C ALA A 50 -15.85 -5.25 -8.31
N VAL A 51 -15.13 -4.19 -7.98
CA VAL A 51 -15.22 -3.52 -6.67
C VAL A 51 -16.62 -2.99 -6.42
N GLU A 52 -17.19 -2.21 -7.36
CA GLU A 52 -18.54 -1.68 -7.25
C GLU A 52 -19.59 -2.77 -7.07
N LYS A 53 -19.51 -3.82 -7.87
CA LYS A 53 -20.41 -4.99 -7.80
C LYS A 53 -20.34 -5.70 -6.45
N CYS A 54 -19.15 -5.92 -5.89
CA CYS A 54 -18.99 -6.51 -4.56
C CYS A 54 -19.60 -5.62 -3.48
N CYS A 55 -19.41 -4.31 -3.55
CA CYS A 55 -19.99 -3.36 -2.62
C CYS A 55 -21.52 -3.37 -2.67
N ILE A 56 -22.10 -3.34 -3.86
CA ILE A 56 -23.56 -3.38 -4.05
C ILE A 56 -24.14 -4.71 -3.53
N LYS A 57 -23.50 -5.84 -3.85
CA LYS A 57 -23.91 -7.17 -3.35
C LYS A 57 -23.81 -7.28 -1.82
N ALA A 58 -22.84 -6.57 -1.22
CA ALA A 58 -22.71 -6.50 0.23
C ALA A 58 -23.75 -5.60 0.91
N GLY A 59 -24.62 -4.90 0.13
CA GLY A 59 -25.71 -4.09 0.66
C GLY A 59 -25.44 -2.58 0.69
N ILE A 60 -24.29 -2.12 0.17
CA ILE A 60 -24.00 -0.71 0.02
C ILE A 60 -24.87 -0.14 -1.11
N LYS A 61 -25.52 0.99 -0.89
CA LYS A 61 -26.48 1.59 -1.84
C LYS A 61 -25.87 2.61 -2.78
N GLU A 62 -24.84 3.30 -2.31
CA GLU A 62 -24.11 4.30 -3.10
C GLU A 62 -22.62 4.04 -2.92
N VAL A 63 -21.91 3.86 -4.03
CA VAL A 63 -20.47 3.60 -4.06
C VAL A 63 -19.82 4.68 -4.90
N THR A 64 -18.84 5.37 -4.32
CA THR A 64 -17.98 6.30 -5.04
C THR A 64 -16.57 5.72 -5.03
N LEU A 65 -16.00 5.52 -6.21
CA LEU A 65 -14.62 5.05 -6.36
C LEU A 65 -13.70 6.26 -6.46
N VAL A 66 -12.65 6.29 -5.66
CA VAL A 66 -11.65 7.36 -5.62
C VAL A 66 -10.26 6.75 -5.69
N GLU A 67 -9.38 7.30 -6.48
CA GLU A 67 -7.99 6.86 -6.53
C GLU A 67 -7.27 7.12 -5.20
N SER A 68 -6.41 6.18 -4.80
CA SER A 68 -5.68 6.23 -3.50
C SER A 68 -4.88 7.53 -3.34
N GLY A 69 -4.25 8.02 -4.39
CA GLY A 69 -3.50 9.29 -4.37
C GLY A 69 -4.36 10.50 -3.98
N LEU A 70 -5.61 10.57 -4.46
CA LEU A 70 -6.55 11.64 -4.08
C LEU A 70 -6.95 11.54 -2.61
N SER A 71 -7.15 10.31 -2.12
CA SER A 71 -7.43 10.07 -0.70
C SER A 71 -6.26 10.53 0.18
N LEU A 72 -5.01 10.27 -0.23
CA LEU A 72 -3.82 10.73 0.49
C LEU A 72 -3.66 12.26 0.45
N LEU A 73 -3.99 12.89 -0.68
CA LEU A 73 -4.02 14.35 -0.75
C LEU A 73 -5.04 14.94 0.24
N ALA A 74 -6.25 14.39 0.26
CA ALA A 74 -7.29 14.78 1.22
C ALA A 74 -6.84 14.56 2.67
N TYR A 75 -6.12 13.45 2.96
CA TYR A 75 -5.54 13.18 4.29
C TYR A 75 -4.60 14.28 4.74
N THR A 76 -3.69 14.74 3.88
CA THR A 76 -2.68 15.76 4.22
C THR A 76 -3.23 17.17 4.26
N ASN A 77 -4.40 17.42 3.69
CA ASN A 77 -4.95 18.76 3.46
C ASN A 77 -3.98 19.67 2.69
N SER A 78 -3.23 19.09 1.77
CA SER A 78 -2.27 19.78 0.91
C SER A 78 -2.93 20.20 -0.40
N ILE A 79 -2.35 21.17 -1.08
CA ILE A 79 -2.80 21.58 -2.43
C ILE A 79 -2.21 20.71 -3.54
N GLY A 80 -1.19 19.93 -3.23
CA GLY A 80 -0.53 18.98 -4.12
C GLY A 80 0.69 18.33 -3.47
N GLY A 81 1.22 17.29 -4.10
CA GLY A 81 2.41 16.57 -3.65
C GLY A 81 2.63 15.26 -4.38
N LEU A 82 3.73 14.58 -4.04
CA LEU A 82 3.96 13.19 -4.43
C LEU A 82 3.65 12.27 -3.24
N PHE A 83 2.80 11.30 -3.49
CA PHE A 83 2.38 10.30 -2.52
C PHE A 83 2.86 8.94 -2.94
N VAL A 84 3.45 8.19 -2.02
CA VAL A 84 3.92 6.81 -2.23
C VAL A 84 3.31 5.93 -1.15
N ASP A 85 2.51 4.96 -1.56
CA ASP A 85 1.92 3.97 -0.65
C ASP A 85 2.58 2.61 -0.85
N ILE A 86 3.39 2.17 0.12
CA ILE A 86 4.06 0.86 0.08
C ILE A 86 3.26 -0.12 0.94
N GLY A 87 2.30 -0.77 0.30
CA GLY A 87 1.36 -1.68 0.97
C GLY A 87 1.87 -3.10 1.16
N GLY A 88 0.94 -4.05 1.22
CA GLY A 88 1.24 -5.49 1.25
C GLY A 88 1.52 -6.06 -0.14
N GLY A 89 0.61 -5.90 -1.09
CA GLY A 89 0.69 -6.49 -2.42
C GLY A 89 1.11 -5.53 -3.54
N LYS A 90 1.12 -4.23 -3.28
CA LYS A 90 1.36 -3.22 -4.31
C LYS A 90 1.98 -1.96 -3.71
N THR A 91 2.82 -1.29 -4.51
CA THR A 91 3.25 0.09 -4.26
C THR A 91 2.59 1.01 -5.28
N GLU A 92 1.97 2.07 -4.80
CA GLU A 92 1.33 3.11 -5.62
C GLU A 92 2.10 4.43 -5.47
N ILE A 93 2.37 5.08 -6.58
CA ILE A 93 3.07 6.37 -6.63
C ILE A 93 2.21 7.33 -7.43
N SER A 94 1.80 8.45 -6.84
CA SER A 94 0.91 9.43 -7.49
C SER A 94 1.38 10.86 -7.21
N ALA A 95 1.63 11.60 -8.28
CA ALA A 95 1.80 13.06 -8.24
C ALA A 95 0.43 13.71 -8.40
N VAL A 96 -0.06 14.35 -7.36
CA VAL A 96 -1.46 14.77 -7.22
C VAL A 96 -1.56 16.26 -6.97
N THR A 97 -2.59 16.90 -7.52
CA THR A 97 -2.99 18.27 -7.24
C THR A 97 -4.47 18.31 -6.83
N ASN A 98 -4.93 19.47 -6.37
CA ASN A 98 -6.37 19.71 -6.11
C ASN A 98 -7.26 19.61 -7.37
N HIS A 99 -6.66 19.46 -8.56
CA HIS A 99 -7.38 19.24 -9.84
C HIS A 99 -7.32 17.77 -10.30
N GLY A 100 -6.78 16.86 -9.50
CA GLY A 100 -6.66 15.45 -9.81
C GLY A 100 -5.23 14.94 -9.86
N ILE A 101 -5.09 13.72 -10.36
CA ILE A 101 -3.80 13.06 -10.53
C ILE A 101 -3.13 13.60 -11.78
N ALA A 102 -1.93 14.17 -11.64
CA ALA A 102 -1.15 14.69 -12.76
C ALA A 102 -0.39 13.55 -13.47
N THR A 103 0.21 12.65 -12.70
CA THR A 103 0.87 11.43 -13.19
C THR A 103 0.98 10.43 -12.05
N GLY A 104 1.01 9.15 -12.37
CA GLY A 104 1.17 8.10 -11.37
C GLY A 104 1.48 6.75 -12.00
N CYS A 105 1.89 5.84 -11.15
CA CYS A 105 2.21 4.47 -11.52
C CYS A 105 1.97 3.54 -10.33
N SER A 106 1.76 2.27 -10.60
CA SER A 106 1.77 1.25 -9.56
C SER A 106 2.57 0.03 -10.00
N VAL A 107 3.25 -0.59 -9.02
CA VAL A 107 4.03 -1.81 -9.23
C VAL A 107 3.65 -2.86 -8.20
N ASN A 108 3.73 -4.15 -8.60
CA ASN A 108 3.45 -5.28 -7.70
C ASN A 108 4.70 -5.65 -6.88
N ILE A 109 5.38 -4.64 -6.36
CA ILE A 109 6.54 -4.76 -5.47
C ILE A 109 6.16 -4.10 -4.15
N ALA A 110 5.97 -4.90 -3.10
CA ALA A 110 5.56 -4.46 -1.77
C ALA A 110 5.83 -5.58 -0.75
N GLY A 111 5.19 -5.56 0.41
CA GLY A 111 5.42 -6.50 1.51
C GLY A 111 5.40 -7.98 1.13
N ASP A 112 4.53 -8.41 0.19
CA ASP A 112 4.45 -9.79 -0.28
C ASP A 112 5.65 -10.15 -1.16
N ALA A 113 6.10 -9.22 -2.01
CA ALA A 113 7.32 -9.40 -2.80
C ALA A 113 8.56 -9.50 -1.90
N PHE A 114 8.62 -8.71 -0.83
CA PHE A 114 9.68 -8.81 0.18
C PHE A 114 9.69 -10.19 0.86
N ASN A 115 8.52 -10.73 1.21
CA ASN A 115 8.40 -12.08 1.74
C ASN A 115 8.97 -13.11 0.77
N ASN A 116 8.58 -13.04 -0.50
CA ASN A 116 9.03 -13.97 -1.53
C ASN A 116 10.55 -13.90 -1.72
N ALA A 117 11.13 -12.70 -1.77
CA ALA A 117 12.58 -12.53 -1.88
C ALA A 117 13.33 -13.17 -0.71
N ILE A 118 12.82 -13.02 0.52
CA ILE A 118 13.40 -13.66 1.71
C ILE A 118 13.26 -15.19 1.60
N ILE A 119 12.09 -15.72 1.22
CA ILE A 119 11.86 -17.17 1.02
C ILE A 119 12.85 -17.73 0.01
N ASP A 120 12.99 -17.07 -1.14
CA ASP A 120 13.88 -17.50 -2.20
C ASP A 120 15.34 -17.46 -1.76
N SER A 121 15.75 -16.42 -1.06
CA SER A 121 17.10 -16.30 -0.48
C SER A 121 17.41 -17.44 0.50
N LEU A 122 16.46 -17.76 1.40
CA LEU A 122 16.62 -18.86 2.35
C LEU A 122 16.69 -20.22 1.66
N TYR A 123 15.87 -20.40 0.61
CA TYR A 123 15.90 -21.63 -0.16
C TYR A 123 17.21 -21.79 -0.94
N MET A 124 17.69 -20.74 -1.59
CA MET A 124 18.93 -20.76 -2.38
C MET A 124 20.17 -21.00 -1.48
N ASN A 125 20.21 -20.33 -0.33
CA ASN A 125 21.40 -20.38 0.52
C ASN A 125 21.45 -21.62 1.45
N TYR A 126 20.26 -22.11 1.88
CA TYR A 126 20.19 -23.15 2.92
C TYR A 126 19.39 -24.39 2.53
N GLY A 127 18.70 -24.37 1.36
CA GLY A 127 17.82 -25.46 0.92
C GLY A 127 16.59 -25.64 1.81
N VAL A 128 16.15 -24.58 2.51
CA VAL A 128 15.03 -24.63 3.46
C VAL A 128 13.85 -23.87 2.90
N LYS A 129 12.70 -24.54 2.79
CA LYS A 129 11.40 -23.93 2.44
C LYS A 129 10.71 -23.47 3.72
N VAL A 130 10.43 -22.18 3.81
CA VAL A 130 9.72 -21.55 4.92
C VAL A 130 8.33 -21.13 4.47
N GLY A 131 7.32 -21.31 5.32
CA GLY A 131 5.94 -20.91 5.01
C GLY A 131 5.74 -19.40 5.09
N GLU A 132 4.81 -18.88 4.27
CA GLU A 132 4.49 -17.43 4.17
C GLU A 132 4.20 -16.77 5.52
N PHE A 133 3.39 -17.41 6.36
CA PHE A 133 3.07 -16.89 7.70
C PHE A 133 4.30 -16.74 8.60
N THR A 134 5.23 -17.70 8.53
CA THR A 134 6.48 -17.65 9.30
C THR A 134 7.38 -16.52 8.80
N ILE A 135 7.47 -16.35 7.48
CA ILE A 135 8.25 -15.26 6.88
C ILE A 135 7.64 -13.90 7.16
N GLU A 136 6.32 -13.75 7.08
CA GLU A 136 5.65 -12.49 7.43
C GLU A 136 5.96 -12.07 8.87
N ASN A 137 5.94 -13.02 9.82
CA ASN A 137 6.32 -12.74 11.20
C ASN A 137 7.82 -12.43 11.34
N LEU A 138 8.68 -13.16 10.63
CA LEU A 138 10.11 -12.91 10.62
C LEU A 138 10.43 -11.52 10.05
N LYS A 139 9.83 -11.15 8.90
CA LYS A 139 9.96 -9.83 8.31
C LYS A 139 9.60 -8.73 9.30
N LYS A 140 8.45 -8.84 9.96
CA LYS A 140 7.98 -7.85 10.93
C LYS A 140 8.88 -7.70 12.16
N SER A 141 9.54 -8.78 12.58
CA SER A 141 10.35 -8.79 13.80
C SER A 141 11.82 -8.53 13.56
N ALA A 142 12.31 -8.74 12.35
CA ALA A 142 13.75 -8.92 12.09
C ALA A 142 14.27 -8.17 10.85
N LEU A 143 13.43 -7.85 9.86
CA LEU A 143 13.89 -7.06 8.72
C LEU A 143 14.15 -5.61 9.14
N SER A 144 15.36 -5.13 8.85
CA SER A 144 15.79 -3.78 9.18
C SER A 144 16.73 -3.26 8.09
N PHE A 145 16.56 -2.01 7.70
CA PHE A 145 17.46 -1.29 6.78
C PHE A 145 18.62 -0.61 7.50
N TYR A 146 18.65 -0.62 8.84
CA TYR A 146 19.81 -0.15 9.58
C TYR A 146 20.99 -1.10 9.42
N VAL A 147 22.14 -0.57 8.95
CA VAL A 147 23.36 -1.36 8.65
C VAL A 147 23.95 -2.02 9.92
N ASN A 148 23.75 -1.41 11.08
CA ASN A 148 24.30 -1.87 12.35
C ASN A 148 23.37 -2.84 13.10
N ASP A 149 22.31 -3.36 12.45
CA ASP A 149 21.45 -4.37 13.05
C ASP A 149 22.09 -5.75 12.88
N GLU A 150 22.74 -6.24 13.94
CA GLU A 150 23.41 -7.54 13.99
C GLU A 150 22.47 -8.65 14.53
N GLY A 151 21.17 -8.39 14.60
CA GLY A 151 20.17 -9.35 15.08
C GLY A 151 20.22 -10.69 14.33
N SER A 152 20.10 -11.79 15.07
CA SER A 152 20.02 -13.14 14.51
C SER A 152 18.77 -13.85 15.01
N TYR A 153 17.98 -14.39 14.10
CA TYR A 153 16.62 -14.84 14.34
C TYR A 153 16.44 -16.28 13.92
N ALA A 154 15.89 -17.10 14.81
CA ALA A 154 15.62 -18.50 14.51
C ALA A 154 14.41 -18.63 13.59
N VAL A 155 14.54 -19.40 12.52
CA VAL A 155 13.46 -19.75 11.62
C VAL A 155 13.44 -21.25 11.36
N SER A 156 12.25 -21.83 11.26
CA SER A 156 12.07 -23.26 10.98
C SER A 156 11.30 -23.46 9.69
N GLY A 157 11.70 -24.48 8.93
CA GLY A 157 11.08 -24.86 7.68
C GLY A 157 11.32 -26.31 7.34
N GLY A 158 10.97 -26.72 6.12
CA GLY A 158 11.25 -28.05 5.58
C GLY A 158 12.45 -28.03 4.64
N SER A 159 13.37 -28.97 4.78
CA SER A 159 14.42 -29.18 3.79
C SER A 159 13.87 -29.89 2.53
N ALA A 160 14.67 -29.98 1.48
CA ALA A 160 14.27 -30.57 0.20
C ALA A 160 13.81 -32.04 0.32
N ASP A 161 14.30 -32.77 1.30
CA ASP A 161 13.90 -34.15 1.62
C ASP A 161 12.64 -34.24 2.51
N GLY A 162 12.04 -33.09 2.88
CA GLY A 162 10.85 -32.99 3.73
C GLY A 162 11.14 -33.03 5.23
N SER A 163 12.41 -33.17 5.65
CA SER A 163 12.76 -33.17 7.08
C SER A 163 12.65 -31.77 7.69
N PRO A 164 12.20 -31.63 8.95
CA PRO A 164 12.20 -30.35 9.65
C PRO A 164 13.63 -29.83 9.83
N ARG A 165 13.85 -28.56 9.56
CA ARG A 165 15.14 -27.91 9.73
C ARG A 165 14.97 -26.51 10.35
N SER A 166 15.83 -26.19 11.31
CA SER A 166 15.92 -24.84 11.87
C SER A 166 17.25 -24.22 11.48
N LEU A 167 17.22 -22.91 11.23
CA LEU A 167 18.40 -22.11 10.91
C LEU A 167 18.30 -20.75 11.58
N TYR A 168 19.41 -20.02 11.60
CA TYR A 168 19.46 -18.63 12.04
C TYR A 168 19.67 -17.74 10.83
N VAL A 169 18.90 -16.66 10.77
CA VAL A 169 18.94 -15.64 9.71
C VAL A 169 19.25 -14.29 10.33
N THR A 170 20.15 -13.54 9.73
CA THR A 170 20.47 -12.19 10.20
C THR A 170 19.60 -11.13 9.54
N ALA A 171 19.45 -9.96 10.18
CA ALA A 171 18.81 -8.79 9.59
C ALA A 171 19.49 -8.40 8.27
N GLU A 172 20.82 -8.47 8.20
CA GLU A 172 21.61 -8.23 7.00
C GLU A 172 21.20 -9.13 5.84
N GLN A 173 21.12 -10.45 6.06
CA GLN A 173 20.72 -11.41 5.01
C GLN A 173 19.32 -11.15 4.46
N MET A 174 18.39 -10.74 5.33
CA MET A 174 17.03 -10.38 4.88
C MET A 174 17.02 -9.06 4.13
N ARG A 175 17.77 -8.08 4.62
CA ARG A 175 17.93 -6.78 3.96
C ARG A 175 18.52 -6.94 2.57
N ASP A 176 19.59 -7.71 2.42
CA ASP A 176 20.25 -7.95 1.12
C ASP A 176 19.31 -8.61 0.11
N ALA A 177 18.38 -9.46 0.56
CA ALA A 177 17.36 -10.05 -0.29
C ALA A 177 16.30 -9.03 -0.74
N VAL A 178 16.04 -7.98 0.06
CA VAL A 178 14.94 -7.03 -0.18
C VAL A 178 15.43 -5.73 -0.85
N ILE A 179 16.67 -5.32 -0.64
CA ILE A 179 17.24 -4.10 -1.24
C ILE A 179 16.95 -3.97 -2.74
N PRO A 180 17.18 -4.99 -3.60
CA PRO A 180 16.92 -4.84 -5.03
C PRO A 180 15.47 -4.45 -5.35
N LEU A 181 14.52 -4.95 -4.57
CA LEU A 181 13.10 -4.63 -4.74
C LEU A 181 12.77 -3.19 -4.31
N VAL A 182 13.43 -2.70 -3.27
CA VAL A 182 13.27 -1.30 -2.83
C VAL A 182 13.93 -0.36 -3.84
N ASP A 183 15.07 -0.75 -4.41
CA ASP A 183 15.72 0.01 -5.48
C ASP A 183 14.82 0.11 -6.73
N ASP A 184 14.14 -0.97 -7.11
CA ASP A 184 13.12 -0.94 -8.17
C ASP A 184 11.98 0.05 -7.85
N ILE A 185 11.51 0.10 -6.59
CA ILE A 185 10.52 1.10 -6.16
C ILE A 185 11.06 2.51 -6.31
N ILE A 186 12.32 2.76 -5.93
CA ILE A 186 12.98 4.05 -6.07
C ILE A 186 13.06 4.48 -7.54
N GLU A 187 13.42 3.56 -8.44
CA GLU A 187 13.44 3.83 -9.89
C GLU A 187 12.06 4.26 -10.40
N VAL A 188 10.99 3.61 -9.95
CA VAL A 188 9.62 3.98 -10.32
C VAL A 188 9.24 5.36 -9.76
N ILE A 189 9.60 5.67 -8.51
CA ILE A 189 9.38 7.01 -7.92
C ILE A 189 10.09 8.07 -8.77
N MET A 190 11.35 7.84 -9.14
CA MET A 190 12.11 8.76 -9.99
C MET A 190 11.48 8.92 -11.39
N SER A 191 10.95 7.82 -11.96
CA SER A 191 10.24 7.86 -13.25
C SER A 191 8.99 8.73 -13.17
N VAL A 192 8.19 8.63 -12.09
CA VAL A 192 7.01 9.48 -11.87
C VAL A 192 7.41 10.94 -11.68
N LEU A 193 8.45 11.21 -10.89
CA LEU A 193 9.00 12.56 -10.70
C LEU A 193 9.40 13.22 -12.03
N ASN A 194 10.06 12.47 -12.90
CA ASN A 194 10.50 12.94 -14.21
C ASN A 194 9.33 13.27 -15.17
N GLN A 195 8.16 12.65 -14.96
CA GLN A 195 6.95 12.87 -15.74
C GLN A 195 6.03 13.93 -15.11
N THR A 196 6.35 14.36 -13.90
CA THR A 196 5.54 15.34 -13.15
C THR A 196 5.67 16.73 -13.77
N PRO A 197 4.55 17.49 -13.92
CA PRO A 197 4.60 18.85 -14.43
C PRO A 197 5.55 19.76 -13.63
N PRO A 198 6.25 20.71 -14.28
CA PRO A 198 7.30 21.49 -13.64
C PRO A 198 6.88 22.24 -12.38
N GLU A 199 5.66 22.78 -12.35
CA GLU A 199 5.13 23.53 -11.22
C GLU A 199 4.96 22.64 -9.99
N LEU A 200 4.45 21.41 -10.18
CA LEU A 200 4.28 20.42 -9.12
C LEU A 200 5.64 19.84 -8.70
N SER A 201 6.53 19.59 -9.65
CA SER A 201 7.91 19.12 -9.37
C SER A 201 8.66 20.10 -8.48
N ALA A 202 8.55 21.41 -8.72
CA ALA A 202 9.18 22.43 -7.87
C ALA A 202 8.63 22.41 -6.44
N GLU A 203 7.35 22.10 -6.27
CA GLU A 203 6.75 21.95 -4.94
C GLU A 203 7.23 20.67 -4.23
N ILE A 204 7.31 19.55 -4.96
CA ILE A 204 7.80 18.27 -4.45
C ILE A 204 9.27 18.38 -4.04
N LEU A 205 10.13 19.02 -4.85
CA LEU A 205 11.53 19.24 -4.50
C LEU A 205 11.69 20.05 -3.20
N ARG A 206 10.77 20.97 -2.93
CA ARG A 206 10.80 21.80 -1.72
C ARG A 206 10.24 21.11 -0.49
N LYS A 207 9.16 20.31 -0.64
CA LYS A 207 8.43 19.67 0.46
C LYS A 207 8.85 18.23 0.72
N GLY A 208 9.45 17.58 -0.27
CA GLY A 208 9.67 16.14 -0.27
C GLY A 208 8.44 15.34 -0.70
N ILE A 209 8.49 14.05 -0.41
CA ILE A 209 7.41 13.10 -0.70
C ILE A 209 6.69 12.69 0.58
N PHE A 210 5.41 12.35 0.46
CA PHE A 210 4.62 11.78 1.54
C PHE A 210 4.51 10.27 1.34
N VAL A 211 4.75 9.51 2.40
CA VAL A 211 4.74 8.04 2.33
C VAL A 211 3.71 7.43 3.29
N SER A 212 3.04 6.37 2.83
CA SER A 212 2.06 5.57 3.57
C SER A 212 2.24 4.09 3.28
N GLY A 213 1.44 3.25 3.92
CA GLY A 213 1.45 1.80 3.77
C GLY A 213 2.20 1.06 4.88
N GLY A 214 1.76 -0.17 5.13
CA GLY A 214 2.25 -0.99 6.25
C GLY A 214 3.73 -1.38 6.15
N SER A 215 4.32 -1.36 4.96
CA SER A 215 5.75 -1.67 4.80
C SER A 215 6.67 -0.60 5.43
N LEU A 216 6.15 0.59 5.72
CA LEU A 216 6.92 1.65 6.39
C LEU A 216 7.23 1.35 7.86
N HIS A 217 6.62 0.31 8.44
CA HIS A 217 7.01 -0.18 9.77
C HIS A 217 8.37 -0.90 9.77
N ILE A 218 8.96 -1.17 8.61
CA ILE A 218 10.30 -1.75 8.52
C ILE A 218 11.31 -0.68 8.97
N PRO A 219 12.07 -0.94 10.06
CA PRO A 219 13.04 0.03 10.58
C PRO A 219 14.09 0.42 9.53
N GLY A 220 14.38 1.71 9.40
CA GLY A 220 15.38 2.25 8.49
C GLY A 220 14.94 2.36 7.02
N LEU A 221 13.74 1.91 6.64
CA LEU A 221 13.26 1.99 5.25
C LEU A 221 13.06 3.45 4.82
N ILE A 222 12.52 4.30 5.70
CA ILE A 222 12.28 5.72 5.40
C ILE A 222 13.61 6.42 5.15
N GLU A 223 14.59 6.22 6.01
CA GLU A 223 15.93 6.79 5.89
C GLU A 223 16.64 6.29 4.63
N TYR A 224 16.44 5.02 4.27
CA TYR A 224 16.98 4.45 3.03
C TYR A 224 16.38 5.15 1.79
N LEU A 225 15.06 5.33 1.76
CA LEU A 225 14.37 6.07 0.69
C LEU A 225 14.84 7.53 0.62
N GLU A 226 14.95 8.20 1.77
CA GLU A 226 15.38 9.59 1.85
C GLU A 226 16.81 9.79 1.31
N GLN A 227 17.71 8.89 1.68
CA GLN A 227 19.08 8.89 1.19
C GLN A 227 19.17 8.64 -0.32
N ALA A 228 18.41 7.67 -0.82
CA ALA A 228 18.48 7.27 -2.23
C ALA A 228 17.79 8.28 -3.17
N LEU A 229 16.71 8.91 -2.71
CA LEU A 229 15.98 9.92 -3.49
C LEU A 229 16.59 11.33 -3.38
N GLU A 230 17.44 11.58 -2.40
CA GLU A 230 17.96 12.91 -2.05
C GLU A 230 16.83 13.95 -1.81
N LEU A 231 15.68 13.48 -1.32
CA LEU A 231 14.49 14.28 -1.03
C LEU A 231 13.99 13.95 0.37
N PRO A 232 13.40 14.92 1.10
CA PRO A 232 12.73 14.63 2.36
C PRO A 232 11.63 13.60 2.16
N VAL A 233 11.58 12.57 3.03
CA VAL A 233 10.56 11.53 3.04
C VAL A 233 9.74 11.62 4.32
N THR A 234 8.49 12.04 4.21
CA THR A 234 7.62 12.31 5.35
C THR A 234 6.57 11.20 5.48
N PRO A 235 6.68 10.32 6.50
CA PRO A 235 5.63 9.33 6.75
C PRO A 235 4.36 10.02 7.25
N LEU A 236 3.21 9.55 6.78
CA LEU A 236 1.92 10.00 7.29
C LEU A 236 1.71 9.48 8.71
N LYS A 237 0.93 10.19 9.52
CA LYS A 237 0.79 9.89 10.95
C LYS A 237 0.20 8.51 11.24
N ASP A 238 -0.70 8.05 10.40
CA ASP A 238 -1.32 6.71 10.47
C ASP A 238 -1.14 6.02 9.12
N VAL A 239 0.06 5.48 8.91
CA VAL A 239 0.50 4.98 7.60
C VAL A 239 -0.39 3.87 7.04
N GLU A 240 -0.96 3.02 7.90
CA GLU A 240 -1.80 1.89 7.46
C GLU A 240 -3.22 2.32 7.09
N ASN A 241 -3.75 3.39 7.71
CA ASN A 241 -5.13 3.83 7.55
C ASN A 241 -5.26 5.16 6.80
N ALA A 242 -4.15 5.78 6.40
CA ALA A 242 -4.13 7.10 5.79
C ALA A 242 -5.07 7.23 4.58
N ILE A 243 -5.08 6.23 3.69
CA ILE A 243 -5.98 6.17 2.52
C ILE A 243 -7.45 6.14 2.96
N ALA A 244 -7.80 5.29 3.93
CA ALA A 244 -9.18 5.17 4.41
C ALA A 244 -9.64 6.44 5.14
N ILE A 245 -8.78 7.05 5.95
CA ILE A 245 -9.05 8.30 6.66
C ILE A 245 -9.20 9.45 5.65
N GLY A 246 -8.32 9.54 4.66
CA GLY A 246 -8.42 10.52 3.59
C GLY A 246 -9.70 10.37 2.77
N GLY A 247 -10.05 9.12 2.41
CA GLY A 247 -11.32 8.81 1.76
C GLY A 247 -12.54 9.24 2.59
N ALA A 248 -12.49 9.10 3.93
CA ALA A 248 -13.56 9.52 4.82
C ALA A 248 -13.78 11.05 4.81
N ARG A 249 -12.73 11.85 4.61
CA ARG A 249 -12.85 13.31 4.53
C ARG A 249 -13.74 13.79 3.39
N PHE A 250 -13.84 13.04 2.32
CA PHE A 250 -14.75 13.38 1.21
C PHE A 250 -16.25 13.31 1.58
N PHE A 251 -16.62 12.66 2.69
CA PHE A 251 -17.97 12.77 3.22
C PHE A 251 -18.22 14.12 3.94
N GLU A 252 -17.17 14.69 4.52
CA GLU A 252 -17.21 15.97 5.23
C GLU A 252 -17.07 17.16 4.25
N GLU A 253 -16.21 16.99 3.25
CA GLU A 253 -15.82 18.01 2.28
C GLU A 253 -16.27 17.62 0.85
N ARG A 254 -17.57 17.62 0.60
CA ARG A 254 -18.15 17.19 -0.70
C ARG A 254 -17.69 18.04 -1.88
N ASP A 255 -17.48 19.34 -1.65
CA ASP A 255 -17.00 20.26 -2.68
C ASP A 255 -15.58 19.88 -3.14
N LEU A 256 -14.73 19.46 -2.20
CA LEU A 256 -13.38 18.98 -2.49
C LEU A 256 -13.39 17.77 -3.44
N LEU A 257 -14.26 16.79 -3.16
CA LEU A 257 -14.39 15.61 -4.02
C LEU A 257 -14.94 15.98 -5.41
N SER A 258 -15.90 16.89 -5.45
CA SER A 258 -16.49 17.39 -6.70
C SER A 258 -15.45 18.08 -7.58
N ASP A 259 -14.61 18.90 -6.97
CA ASP A 259 -13.54 19.62 -7.67
C ASP A 259 -12.46 18.69 -8.19
N MET A 260 -12.03 17.70 -7.36
CA MET A 260 -11.00 16.72 -7.72
C MET A 260 -11.45 15.75 -8.81
N LEU A 261 -12.69 15.29 -8.78
CA LEU A 261 -13.23 14.36 -9.78
C LEU A 261 -13.78 15.05 -11.01
N GLY A 262 -13.91 16.38 -11.02
CA GLY A 262 -14.54 17.14 -12.09
C GLY A 262 -16.03 16.81 -12.28
N VAL A 263 -16.69 16.26 -11.26
CA VAL A 263 -18.07 15.78 -11.29
C VAL A 263 -18.88 16.48 -10.20
N LYS A 264 -20.01 17.08 -10.55
CA LYS A 264 -20.95 17.58 -9.54
C LYS A 264 -21.63 16.40 -8.84
N LEU A 265 -21.30 16.20 -7.58
CA LEU A 265 -22.01 15.26 -6.70
C LEU A 265 -23.28 15.96 -6.17
N TYR A 266 -24.44 15.49 -6.59
CA TYR A 266 -25.74 15.99 -6.15
C TYR A 266 -26.19 15.36 -4.83
#